data_4e1491bd7c889957208dd623b58ea315
#
_entry.id   4e1491bd7c889957208dd623b58ea315
#
_cell.length_a   1.000
_cell.length_b   1.000
_cell.length_c   1.000
_cell.angle_alpha   90.00
_cell.angle_beta   90.00
_cell.angle_gamma   90.00
#
_symmetry.space_group_name_H-M   'P 1'
#
loop_
_entity.id
_entity.type
_entity.pdbx_description
1 polymer ?
#
loop_
_entity_poly.entity_id
_entity_poly.type
_entity_poly.pdbx_seq_one_letter_code
_entity_poly.pdbx_strand_id
1 'polypeptide(L)' 'MDKKRASEIAASPEMAHVTYDGEPIYIEKVNPNKDLCSIHSLSHPGVSHEVHVTQLVESDRTR' A
#
# COMPACT_ATOMS: atom_id res chain seq x y z
N MET A 1 3.46 -8.39 1.15
CA MET A 1 2.67 -7.88 2.30
C MET A 1 1.37 -8.63 2.36
N ASP A 2 0.86 -8.93 3.54
CA ASP A 2 -0.41 -9.61 3.62
C ASP A 2 -1.54 -8.58 3.83
N LYS A 3 -2.77 -9.08 3.72
CA LYS A 3 -3.94 -8.22 3.76
C LYS A 3 -4.11 -7.55 5.12
N LYS A 4 -3.81 -8.28 6.18
CA LYS A 4 -3.96 -7.74 7.52
C LYS A 4 -3.00 -6.58 7.74
N ARG A 5 -1.75 -6.76 7.32
CA ARG A 5 -0.76 -5.68 7.47
C ARG A 5 -1.13 -4.48 6.63
N ALA A 6 -1.59 -4.72 5.39
CA ALA A 6 -2.01 -3.62 4.53
C ALA A 6 -3.17 -2.85 5.14
N SER A 7 -4.12 -3.55 5.76
CA SER A 7 -5.23 -2.89 6.43
C SER A 7 -4.75 -2.05 7.60
N GLU A 8 -3.78 -2.54 8.35
CA GLU A 8 -3.22 -1.79 9.46
C GLU A 8 -2.58 -0.49 8.98
N ILE A 9 -1.83 -0.59 7.91
CA ILE A 9 -1.16 0.58 7.34
C ILE A 9 -2.18 1.58 6.83
N ALA A 10 -3.21 1.09 6.15
CA ALA A 10 -4.23 1.98 5.60
C ALA A 10 -5.00 2.72 6.68
N ALA A 11 -5.15 2.09 7.83
CA ALA A 11 -5.88 2.69 8.95
C ALA A 11 -4.99 3.53 9.85
N SER A 12 -3.68 3.44 9.68
CA SER A 12 -2.74 4.12 10.54
C SER A 12 -2.63 5.60 10.14
N PRO A 13 -2.54 6.51 11.10
CA PRO A 13 -2.29 7.91 10.76
C PRO A 13 -0.86 8.16 10.32
N GLU A 14 0.02 7.20 10.58
CA GLU A 14 1.41 7.33 10.16
C GLU A 14 1.61 6.69 8.81
N MET A 15 2.44 7.32 8.01
CA MET A 15 2.71 6.83 6.68
C MET A 15 3.81 5.78 6.74
N ALA A 16 3.52 4.62 6.19
CA ALA A 16 4.51 3.57 6.10
C ALA A 16 5.19 3.63 4.73
N HIS A 17 6.40 3.11 4.68
CA HIS A 17 7.15 3.08 3.42
C HIS A 17 6.79 1.80 2.68
N VAL A 18 5.91 1.92 1.71
CA VAL A 18 5.46 0.79 0.91
C VAL A 18 5.76 1.09 -0.54
N THR A 19 6.26 0.10 -1.26
CA THR A 19 6.53 0.24 -2.67
C THR A 19 5.77 -0.82 -3.46
N TYR A 20 5.50 -0.49 -4.70
CA TYR A 20 4.92 -1.42 -5.65
C TYR A 20 5.78 -1.36 -6.90
N ASP A 21 6.37 -2.50 -7.24
CA ASP A 21 7.27 -2.58 -8.40
C ASP A 21 8.37 -1.53 -8.31
N GLY A 22 8.90 -1.36 -7.10
CA GLY A 22 9.99 -0.44 -6.86
C GLY A 22 9.61 1.02 -6.70
N GLU A 23 8.33 1.33 -6.84
CA GLU A 23 7.89 2.73 -6.77
C GLU A 23 7.17 2.99 -5.46
N PRO A 24 7.52 4.08 -4.76
CA PRO A 24 6.81 4.42 -3.52
C PRO A 24 5.35 4.71 -3.79
N ILE A 25 4.48 4.11 -2.98
CA ILE A 25 3.04 4.29 -3.13
C ILE A 25 2.40 4.51 -1.77
N TYR A 26 1.14 4.90 -1.82
CA TYR A 26 0.31 5.05 -0.64
C TYR A 26 -0.89 4.13 -0.78
N ILE A 27 -1.18 3.38 0.28
CA ILE A 27 -2.34 2.48 0.29
C ILE A 27 -3.57 3.28 0.68
N GLU A 28 -4.53 3.34 -0.22
CA GLU A 28 -5.75 4.10 0.03
C GLU A 28 -6.76 3.28 0.83
N LYS A 29 -6.97 2.04 0.41
CA LYS A 29 -7.84 1.14 1.14
C LYS A 29 -7.59 -0.28 0.69
N VAL A 30 -8.04 -1.21 1.52
CA VAL A 30 -7.87 -2.64 1.27
C VAL A 30 -9.25 -3.27 1.15
N ASN A 31 -9.42 -4.12 0.17
CA ASN A 31 -10.68 -4.85 -0.01
C ASN A 31 -10.67 -6.07 0.90
N PRO A 32 -11.55 -6.14 1.91
CA PRO A 32 -11.50 -7.24 2.86
C PRO A 32 -11.94 -8.58 2.28
N ASN A 33 -12.64 -8.58 1.16
CA ASN A 33 -13.13 -9.81 0.55
C ASN A 33 -12.21 -10.35 -0.52
N LYS A 34 -11.21 -9.61 -0.89
CA LYS A 34 -10.26 -10.00 -1.91
C LYS A 34 -8.89 -9.55 -1.47
N ASP A 35 -7.86 -10.14 -2.03
CA ASP A 35 -6.50 -9.74 -1.68
C ASP A 35 -6.06 -8.58 -2.54
N LEU A 36 -6.93 -7.60 -2.69
CA LEU A 36 -6.69 -6.43 -3.52
C LEU A 36 -6.71 -5.18 -2.66
N CYS A 37 -5.97 -4.19 -3.08
CA CYS A 37 -6.01 -2.88 -2.42
C CYS A 37 -5.88 -1.79 -3.46
N SER A 38 -6.38 -0.62 -3.10
CA SER A 38 -6.26 0.57 -3.94
C SER A 38 -5.06 1.36 -3.48
N ILE A 39 -4.21 1.71 -4.41
CA ILE A 39 -3.00 2.45 -4.12
C ILE A 39 -2.86 3.61 -5.09
N HIS A 40 -2.03 4.57 -4.75
CA HIS A 40 -1.61 5.56 -5.73
C HIS A 40 -0.13 5.86 -5.54
N SER A 41 0.51 6.24 -6.62
CA SER A 41 1.91 6.63 -6.59
C SER A 41 2.03 7.96 -5.87
N LEU A 42 3.06 8.12 -5.05
CA LEU A 42 3.30 9.40 -4.40
C LEU A 42 3.63 10.48 -5.42
N SER A 43 4.14 10.09 -6.56
CA SER A 43 4.44 11.05 -7.63
C SER A 43 3.21 11.44 -8.43
N HIS A 44 2.17 10.61 -8.41
CA HIS A 44 0.97 10.85 -9.22
C HIS A 44 -0.25 10.54 -8.38
N PRO A 45 -0.55 11.36 -7.37
CA PRO A 45 -1.61 11.02 -6.42
C PRO A 45 -3.01 11.00 -7.03
N GLY A 46 -3.17 11.56 -8.20
CA GLY A 46 -4.48 11.54 -8.86
C GLY A 46 -4.80 10.26 -9.60
N VAL A 47 -3.85 9.33 -9.68
CA VAL A 47 -4.04 8.09 -10.42
C VAL A 47 -4.02 6.93 -9.45
N SER A 48 -5.17 6.26 -9.30
CA SER A 48 -5.29 5.12 -8.40
C SER A 48 -5.27 3.82 -9.19
N HIS A 49 -4.69 2.80 -8.57
CA HIS A 49 -4.64 1.47 -9.16
C HIS A 49 -5.08 0.45 -8.13
N GLU A 50 -5.69 -0.63 -8.59
CA GLU A 50 -6.01 -1.74 -7.73
C GLU A 50 -5.04 -2.86 -8.01
N VAL A 51 -4.34 -3.31 -6.97
CA VAL A 51 -3.30 -4.33 -7.10
C VAL A 51 -3.45 -5.35 -5.99
N HIS A 52 -2.80 -6.52 -6.17
CA HIS A 52 -2.78 -7.53 -5.13
C HIS A 52 -1.87 -7.10 -3.98
N VAL A 53 -2.35 -7.29 -2.76
CA VAL A 53 -1.55 -6.90 -1.59
C VAL A 53 -0.23 -7.66 -1.53
N THR A 54 -0.20 -8.88 -2.08
CA THR A 54 1.03 -9.67 -2.06
C THR A 54 2.13 -9.07 -2.91
N GLN A 55 1.80 -8.14 -3.79
CA GLN A 55 2.78 -7.49 -4.63
C GLN A 55 3.38 -6.25 -4.01
N LEU A 56 2.86 -5.84 -2.86
CA LEU A 56 3.39 -4.68 -2.16
C LEU A 56 4.55 -5.10 -1.28
N VAL A 57 5.53 -4.22 -1.18
CA VAL A 57 6.70 -4.45 -0.36
C VAL A 57 6.80 -3.34 0.67
N GLU A 58 6.78 -3.72 1.94
CA GLU A 58 6.96 -2.77 3.01
C GLU A 58 8.45 -2.64 3.29
N SER A 59 8.94 -1.41 3.24
CA SER A 59 10.33 -1.15 3.48
C SER A 59 10.50 -0.70 4.92
N ASP A 60 11.32 -1.40 5.66
CA ASP A 60 11.57 -1.05 7.04
C ASP A 60 12.71 -0.04 7.08
N ARG A 61 12.35 1.20 7.14
CA ARG A 61 13.33 2.25 7.09
C ARG A 61 13.55 2.79 8.44
N THR A 62 14.35 2.23 9.15
CA THR A 62 14.57 2.75 10.43
C THR A 62 15.78 3.59 10.41
N ARG A 63 15.83 4.51 10.08
CA ARG A 63 17.01 5.12 10.05
C ARG A 63 17.09 6.36 10.29
#